data_27fa4177bdcf66b2be81265639fee6c1
#
_entry.id   27fa4177bdcf66b2be81265639fee6c1
#
_cell.length_a   1.000
_cell.length_b   1.000
_cell.length_c   1.000
_cell.angle_alpha   90.00
_cell.angle_beta   90.00
_cell.angle_gamma   90.00
#
_symmetry.space_group_name_H-M   'P 1'
#
loop_
_entity.id
_entity.type
_entity.pdbx_description
1 polymer ?
#
loop_
_entity_poly.entity_id
_entity_poly.type
_entity_poly.pdbx_seq_one_letter_code
_entity_poly.pdbx_strand_id
1 'polypeptide(L)'
;MSGHPPVDQGRGQVSGPCEPIYFGSGEHGLFGWLHRPTGDSPESTTGLVICKPFGYEAICAHKSIRGFAEASAAIGVPALRFDYLGTGDSADISPDANQLEVWSKDVLAAIAELQRRTGVKRVCLLGIRLGAVLATIAAAQCECVDSIVAISPIVSGRRFLRDIRTTRLAAGLAGDAGNSPGGDKPVNDGSMEVSGYSLSAATLAALAQLDLTTAARPARGMLIIDGSSMPVARKWSEALSGGAGRTEYLSLPGLIEMIMTAPHDAKPPQAMVEAMCHWLKGVPDGQAAPAETGDSRALDGGPISPTTVLELPGDGPARDAVITERAVSIDSRVPVFGILAEPRFGEARRRAVILVNAGSTYHIGPNRVHVSLARHWAKCGYLVLRIDLSGLGDSSRRPEALDNDVYPPDA
;
A
#
# COMPACT_ATOMS: atom_id res chain seq x y z
N MET A 1 49.04 -4.21 15.14
CA MET A 1 47.90 -4.72 15.91
C MET A 1 46.92 -3.55 16.13
N SER A 2 46.01 -3.37 15.22
CA SER A 2 44.96 -2.33 15.28
C SER A 2 43.61 -3.05 15.27
N GLY A 3 43.06 -3.20 16.49
CA GLY A 3 41.75 -3.78 16.69
C GLY A 3 40.65 -2.80 16.28
N HIS A 4 39.82 -3.17 15.33
CA HIS A 4 38.55 -2.51 15.08
C HIS A 4 37.57 -2.93 16.17
N PRO A 5 36.74 -1.99 16.70
CA PRO A 5 35.67 -2.36 17.62
C PRO A 5 34.60 -3.15 16.89
N PRO A 6 33.93 -4.10 17.55
CA PRO A 6 32.85 -4.87 16.95
C PRO A 6 31.67 -3.95 16.61
N VAL A 7 31.20 -4.04 15.36
CA VAL A 7 29.94 -3.45 14.92
C VAL A 7 28.82 -4.11 15.73
N ASP A 8 28.09 -3.31 16.47
CA ASP A 8 26.89 -3.73 17.19
C ASP A 8 25.88 -4.29 16.20
N GLN A 9 25.74 -5.60 16.17
CA GLN A 9 24.71 -6.29 15.38
C GLN A 9 23.38 -6.01 16.06
N GLY A 10 22.66 -5.04 15.53
CA GLY A 10 21.33 -4.66 15.98
C GLY A 10 20.46 -5.90 16.21
N ARG A 11 19.98 -6.04 17.44
CA ARG A 11 19.03 -7.05 17.86
C ARG A 11 17.89 -7.11 16.87
N GLY A 12 17.68 -8.28 16.26
CA GLY A 12 16.53 -8.53 15.38
C GLY A 12 15.24 -8.09 16.09
N GLN A 13 14.57 -7.08 15.52
CA GLN A 13 13.24 -6.67 15.97
C GLN A 13 12.31 -7.87 15.81
N VAL A 14 11.81 -8.38 16.93
CA VAL A 14 10.71 -9.35 16.95
C VAL A 14 9.47 -8.56 16.52
N SER A 15 9.14 -8.62 15.24
CA SER A 15 7.87 -8.08 14.74
C SER A 15 6.72 -8.89 15.33
N GLY A 16 5.67 -8.20 15.77
CA GLY A 16 4.44 -8.82 16.25
C GLY A 16 3.76 -9.68 15.17
N PRO A 17 2.74 -10.46 15.54
CA PRO A 17 1.99 -11.26 14.59
C PRO A 17 1.42 -10.35 13.49
N CYS A 18 1.79 -10.68 12.26
CA CYS A 18 1.30 -10.02 11.05
C CYS A 18 0.40 -11.00 10.32
N GLU A 19 -0.83 -10.59 10.05
CA GLU A 19 -1.83 -11.46 9.43
C GLU A 19 -2.35 -10.88 8.10
N PRO A 20 -2.37 -11.67 7.02
CA PRO A 20 -3.01 -11.26 5.77
C PRO A 20 -4.53 -11.34 5.93
N ILE A 21 -5.22 -10.32 5.44
CA ILE A 21 -6.67 -10.23 5.55
C ILE A 21 -7.28 -9.78 4.23
N TYR A 22 -8.44 -10.35 3.90
CA TYR A 22 -9.37 -9.75 2.95
C TYR A 22 -10.50 -9.07 3.72
N PHE A 23 -10.93 -7.90 3.25
CA PHE A 23 -12.00 -7.11 3.84
C PHE A 23 -12.76 -6.32 2.76
N GLY A 24 -13.86 -5.68 3.13
CA GLY A 24 -14.81 -5.13 2.18
C GLY A 24 -15.88 -6.17 1.81
N SER A 25 -16.75 -5.87 0.88
CA SER A 25 -17.88 -6.73 0.50
C SER A 25 -17.96 -6.97 -1.00
N GLY A 26 -18.24 -8.21 -1.40
CA GLY A 26 -18.53 -8.62 -2.77
C GLY A 26 -17.37 -8.35 -3.75
N GLU A 27 -17.70 -7.74 -4.89
CA GLU A 27 -16.75 -7.39 -5.96
C GLU A 27 -15.65 -6.41 -5.52
N HIS A 28 -15.76 -5.83 -4.32
CA HIS A 28 -14.86 -4.83 -3.75
C HIS A 28 -13.97 -5.41 -2.66
N GLY A 29 -13.50 -6.64 -2.80
CA GLY A 29 -12.57 -7.26 -1.87
C GLY A 29 -11.22 -6.54 -1.85
N LEU A 30 -10.87 -5.95 -0.71
CA LEU A 30 -9.57 -5.33 -0.46
C LEU A 30 -8.66 -6.34 0.24
N PHE A 31 -7.40 -6.35 -0.14
CA PHE A 31 -6.36 -7.13 0.54
C PHE A 31 -5.50 -6.23 1.40
N GLY A 32 -5.10 -6.72 2.57
CA GLY A 32 -4.20 -6.00 3.46
C GLY A 32 -3.49 -6.91 4.45
N TRP A 33 -2.58 -6.29 5.21
CA TRP A 33 -1.83 -6.90 6.28
C TRP A 33 -2.07 -6.15 7.58
N LEU A 34 -2.61 -6.84 8.56
CA LEU A 34 -2.79 -6.32 9.91
C LEU A 34 -1.57 -6.66 10.77
N HIS A 35 -0.89 -5.64 11.25
CA HIS A 35 0.23 -5.73 12.18
C HIS A 35 -0.26 -5.44 13.59
N ARG A 36 -0.19 -6.44 14.47
CA ARG A 36 -0.60 -6.29 15.86
C ARG A 36 0.60 -6.00 16.76
N PRO A 37 0.43 -5.18 17.81
CA PRO A 37 1.46 -5.03 18.83
C PRO A 37 1.82 -6.38 19.48
N THR A 38 3.07 -6.51 19.92
CA THR A 38 3.55 -7.63 20.73
C THR A 38 3.76 -7.20 22.17
N GLY A 39 3.41 -8.08 23.11
CA GLY A 39 3.68 -7.92 24.55
C GLY A 39 2.55 -7.21 25.32
N ASP A 40 2.80 -7.00 26.62
CA ASP A 40 1.87 -6.39 27.58
C ASP A 40 1.82 -4.84 27.45
N SER A 41 2.08 -4.31 26.27
CA SER A 41 1.93 -2.86 26.05
C SER A 41 0.45 -2.49 26.25
N PRO A 42 0.15 -1.40 26.96
CA PRO A 42 -1.23 -0.95 27.09
C PRO A 42 -1.83 -0.77 25.69
N GLU A 43 -3.06 -1.25 25.51
CA GLU A 43 -3.77 -1.15 24.24
C GLU A 43 -3.85 0.32 23.82
N SER A 44 -3.21 0.63 22.72
CA SER A 44 -3.27 1.98 22.14
C SER A 44 -4.71 2.31 21.73
N THR A 45 -5.19 3.47 22.09
CA THR A 45 -6.47 3.98 21.60
C THR A 45 -6.40 4.44 20.14
N THR A 46 -5.19 4.53 19.59
CA THR A 46 -4.91 4.99 18.22
C THR A 46 -4.34 3.85 17.37
N GLY A 47 -4.79 3.73 16.13
CA GLY A 47 -4.24 2.83 15.12
C GLY A 47 -3.66 3.57 13.93
N LEU A 48 -2.87 2.89 13.12
CA LEU A 48 -2.25 3.42 11.91
C LEU A 48 -2.82 2.76 10.66
N VAL A 49 -3.31 3.55 9.69
CA VAL A 49 -3.62 3.06 8.33
C VAL A 49 -2.61 3.67 7.35
N ILE A 50 -2.00 2.82 6.52
CA ILE A 50 -0.97 3.25 5.57
C ILE A 50 -1.56 3.36 4.16
N CYS A 51 -1.59 4.59 3.65
CA CYS A 51 -2.01 4.95 2.31
C CYS A 51 -0.80 4.95 1.37
N LYS A 52 -0.71 3.94 0.51
CA LYS A 52 0.44 3.69 -0.38
C LYS A 52 0.56 4.76 -1.49
N PRO A 53 1.76 4.98 -2.05
CA PRO A 53 1.92 5.75 -3.28
C PRO A 53 1.33 5.00 -4.48
N PHE A 54 1.31 5.64 -5.64
CA PHE A 54 0.78 5.07 -6.88
C PHE A 54 1.86 4.40 -7.72
N GLY A 55 1.49 3.31 -8.39
CA GLY A 55 2.25 2.72 -9.48
C GLY A 55 3.62 2.18 -9.07
N TYR A 56 4.65 2.50 -9.84
CA TYR A 56 6.01 2.00 -9.59
C TYR A 56 6.59 2.47 -8.25
N GLU A 57 6.20 3.67 -7.77
CA GLU A 57 6.60 4.14 -6.43
C GLU A 57 6.14 3.17 -5.33
N ALA A 58 4.95 2.54 -5.49
CA ALA A 58 4.44 1.55 -4.52
C ALA A 58 5.26 0.25 -4.54
N ILE A 59 5.71 -0.18 -5.71
CA ILE A 59 6.57 -1.37 -5.86
C ILE A 59 7.92 -1.13 -5.17
N CYS A 60 8.55 0.01 -5.41
CA CYS A 60 9.81 0.39 -4.76
C CYS A 60 9.65 0.51 -3.23
N ALA A 61 8.54 1.12 -2.79
CA ALA A 61 8.29 1.39 -1.38
C ALA A 61 7.80 0.17 -0.58
N HIS A 62 7.52 -0.99 -1.19
CA HIS A 62 6.88 -2.13 -0.53
C HIS A 62 7.56 -2.52 0.80
N LYS A 63 8.88 -2.68 0.79
CA LYS A 63 9.67 -2.99 2.00
C LYS A 63 9.57 -1.89 3.06
N SER A 64 9.61 -0.62 2.63
CA SER A 64 9.51 0.53 3.55
C SER A 64 8.11 0.64 4.16
N ILE A 65 7.05 0.38 3.37
CA ILE A 65 5.66 0.35 3.85
C ILE A 65 5.48 -0.73 4.92
N ARG A 66 6.05 -1.92 4.69
CA ARG A 66 6.11 -2.98 5.71
C ARG A 66 6.86 -2.52 6.96
N GLY A 67 8.03 -1.89 6.79
CA GLY A 67 8.83 -1.36 7.91
C GLY A 67 8.11 -0.30 8.73
N PHE A 68 7.35 0.61 8.13
CA PHE A 68 6.50 1.56 8.84
C PHE A 68 5.44 0.86 9.71
N ALA A 69 4.78 -0.17 9.16
CA ALA A 69 3.77 -0.94 9.89
C ALA A 69 4.37 -1.74 11.06
N GLU A 70 5.51 -2.39 10.84
CA GLU A 70 6.25 -3.13 11.86
C GLU A 70 6.73 -2.20 12.99
N ALA A 71 7.28 -1.03 12.63
CA ALA A 71 7.73 -0.04 13.62
C ALA A 71 6.56 0.54 14.44
N SER A 72 5.39 0.75 13.83
CA SER A 72 4.18 1.15 14.53
C SER A 72 3.73 0.07 15.53
N ALA A 73 3.66 -1.18 15.11
CA ALA A 73 3.30 -2.30 15.98
C ALA A 73 4.30 -2.47 17.13
N ALA A 74 5.60 -2.29 16.88
CA ALA A 74 6.65 -2.38 17.89
C ALA A 74 6.54 -1.31 19.01
N ILE A 75 5.88 -0.18 18.74
CA ILE A 75 5.62 0.85 19.77
C ILE A 75 4.22 0.75 20.39
N GLY A 76 3.50 -0.35 20.16
CA GLY A 76 2.16 -0.59 20.73
C GLY A 76 1.00 -0.06 19.91
N VAL A 77 1.22 0.45 18.69
CA VAL A 77 0.18 1.00 17.81
C VAL A 77 -0.12 0.01 16.67
N PRO A 78 -1.32 -0.62 16.64
CA PRO A 78 -1.66 -1.54 15.56
C PRO A 78 -1.69 -0.81 14.22
N ALA A 79 -1.26 -1.49 13.14
CA ALA A 79 -1.18 -0.91 11.82
C ALA A 79 -1.82 -1.78 10.75
N LEU A 80 -2.50 -1.16 9.78
CA LEU A 80 -3.03 -1.80 8.60
C LEU A 80 -2.40 -1.16 7.35
N ARG A 81 -1.66 -1.97 6.58
CA ARG A 81 -1.25 -1.65 5.20
C ARG A 81 -2.13 -2.45 4.24
N PHE A 82 -2.59 -1.85 3.18
CA PHE A 82 -3.54 -2.49 2.27
C PHE A 82 -3.33 -2.06 0.82
N ASP A 83 -3.95 -2.79 -0.08
CA ASP A 83 -3.97 -2.50 -1.51
C ASP A 83 -5.31 -1.86 -1.88
N TYR A 84 -5.28 -0.77 -2.66
CA TYR A 84 -6.49 -0.19 -3.23
C TYR A 84 -7.08 -1.10 -4.30
N LEU A 85 -8.35 -0.94 -4.63
CA LEU A 85 -8.97 -1.60 -5.78
C LEU A 85 -8.13 -1.38 -7.05
N GLY A 86 -7.92 -2.44 -7.81
CA GLY A 86 -7.07 -2.44 -9.01
C GLY A 86 -5.57 -2.47 -8.74
N THR A 87 -5.13 -2.56 -7.47
CA THR A 87 -3.72 -2.66 -7.10
C THR A 87 -3.46 -3.90 -6.25
N GLY A 88 -2.20 -4.35 -6.20
CA GLY A 88 -1.78 -5.49 -5.40
C GLY A 88 -2.69 -6.70 -5.56
N ASP A 89 -3.13 -7.27 -4.45
CA ASP A 89 -4.01 -8.44 -4.38
C ASP A 89 -5.51 -8.11 -4.19
N SER A 90 -5.85 -6.82 -4.18
CA SER A 90 -7.24 -6.38 -4.13
C SER A 90 -7.98 -6.69 -5.43
N ALA A 91 -9.32 -6.66 -5.39
CA ALA A 91 -10.16 -6.84 -6.57
C ALA A 91 -9.86 -5.81 -7.66
N ASP A 92 -10.33 -6.06 -8.86
CA ASP A 92 -10.11 -5.17 -9.99
C ASP A 92 -10.97 -3.91 -9.88
N ILE A 93 -10.57 -2.86 -10.58
CA ILE A 93 -11.29 -1.58 -10.66
C ILE A 93 -11.78 -1.37 -12.09
N SER A 94 -12.93 -0.72 -12.25
CA SER A 94 -13.37 -0.30 -13.59
C SER A 94 -12.33 0.61 -14.24
N PRO A 95 -11.96 0.39 -15.52
CA PRO A 95 -11.00 1.23 -16.23
C PRO A 95 -11.38 2.71 -16.27
N ASP A 96 -12.68 3.02 -16.26
CA ASP A 96 -13.20 4.40 -16.34
C ASP A 96 -13.39 5.06 -14.95
N ALA A 97 -13.20 4.29 -13.86
CA ALA A 97 -13.44 4.79 -12.50
C ALA A 97 -12.54 5.99 -12.16
N ASN A 98 -13.08 6.95 -11.43
CA ASN A 98 -12.28 7.96 -10.76
C ASN A 98 -11.54 7.32 -9.58
N GLN A 99 -10.27 7.00 -9.78
CA GLN A 99 -9.44 6.31 -8.80
C GLN A 99 -9.27 7.11 -7.50
N LEU A 100 -9.26 8.45 -7.54
CA LEU A 100 -9.19 9.24 -6.31
C LEU A 100 -10.42 9.04 -5.44
N GLU A 101 -11.59 8.95 -6.06
CA GLU A 101 -12.85 8.72 -5.36
C GLU A 101 -12.93 7.30 -4.81
N VAL A 102 -12.62 6.30 -5.65
CA VAL A 102 -12.67 4.88 -5.25
C VAL A 102 -11.65 4.61 -4.16
N TRP A 103 -10.39 5.00 -4.34
CA TRP A 103 -9.33 4.74 -3.37
C TRP A 103 -9.50 5.51 -2.05
N SER A 104 -10.14 6.69 -2.06
CA SER A 104 -10.48 7.34 -0.80
C SER A 104 -11.55 6.57 -0.01
N LYS A 105 -12.51 5.92 -0.69
CA LYS A 105 -13.47 5.00 -0.08
C LYS A 105 -12.78 3.74 0.46
N ASP A 106 -11.76 3.23 -0.26
CA ASP A 106 -10.95 2.11 0.21
C ASP A 106 -10.20 2.47 1.50
N VAL A 107 -9.68 3.70 1.63
CA VAL A 107 -9.08 4.19 2.88
C VAL A 107 -10.11 4.19 4.02
N LEU A 108 -11.33 4.65 3.77
CA LEU A 108 -12.41 4.63 4.78
C LEU A 108 -12.77 3.18 5.18
N ALA A 109 -12.81 2.26 4.23
CA ALA A 109 -13.02 0.83 4.53
C ALA A 109 -11.88 0.25 5.37
N ALA A 110 -10.62 0.61 5.08
CA ALA A 110 -9.46 0.20 5.85
C ALA A 110 -9.47 0.76 7.28
N ILE A 111 -9.91 2.01 7.48
CA ILE A 111 -10.13 2.61 8.79
C ILE A 111 -11.15 1.78 9.59
N ALA A 112 -12.32 1.53 9.01
CA ALA A 112 -13.38 0.76 9.66
C ALA A 112 -12.92 -0.65 10.02
N GLU A 113 -12.18 -1.31 9.12
CA GLU A 113 -11.66 -2.66 9.35
C GLU A 113 -10.61 -2.69 10.47
N LEU A 114 -9.68 -1.72 10.51
CA LEU A 114 -8.72 -1.60 11.61
C LEU A 114 -9.43 -1.42 12.95
N GLN A 115 -10.40 -0.49 13.02
CA GLN A 115 -11.18 -0.25 14.23
C GLN A 115 -11.94 -1.51 14.68
N ARG A 116 -12.60 -2.20 13.73
CA ARG A 116 -13.36 -3.43 14.01
C ARG A 116 -12.48 -4.54 14.59
N ARG A 117 -11.25 -4.69 14.07
CA ARG A 117 -10.33 -5.77 14.49
C ARG A 117 -9.52 -5.48 15.74
N THR A 118 -9.28 -4.23 16.04
CA THR A 118 -8.36 -3.84 17.11
C THR A 118 -9.01 -3.02 18.22
N GLY A 119 -10.24 -2.56 18.02
CA GLY A 119 -10.96 -1.74 19.00
C GLY A 119 -10.47 -0.30 19.11
N VAL A 120 -9.47 0.13 18.33
CA VAL A 120 -8.96 1.51 18.36
C VAL A 120 -10.06 2.51 18.03
N LYS A 121 -10.05 3.66 18.71
CA LYS A 121 -11.07 4.70 18.53
C LYS A 121 -10.61 5.82 17.60
N ARG A 122 -9.32 6.06 17.55
CA ARG A 122 -8.70 7.10 16.74
C ARG A 122 -7.77 6.46 15.72
N VAL A 123 -7.59 7.15 14.59
CA VAL A 123 -6.72 6.67 13.52
C VAL A 123 -5.77 7.78 13.11
N CYS A 124 -4.51 7.43 12.96
CA CYS A 124 -3.52 8.19 12.21
C CYS A 124 -3.45 7.62 10.80
N LEU A 125 -3.46 8.48 9.77
CA LEU A 125 -3.21 8.07 8.40
C LEU A 125 -1.76 8.40 8.03
N LEU A 126 -0.99 7.41 7.59
CA LEU A 126 0.31 7.63 6.96
C LEU A 126 0.12 7.61 5.45
N GLY A 127 0.28 8.73 4.78
CA GLY A 127 0.17 8.83 3.33
C GLY A 127 1.51 9.15 2.67
N ILE A 128 1.86 8.41 1.61
CA ILE A 128 3.08 8.62 0.84
C ILE A 128 2.71 9.09 -0.56
N ARG A 129 3.20 10.25 -1.02
CA ARG A 129 2.95 10.80 -2.36
C ARG A 129 1.45 10.96 -2.63
N LEU A 130 0.89 10.21 -3.61
CA LEU A 130 -0.55 10.19 -3.90
C LEU A 130 -1.36 9.66 -2.70
N GLY A 131 -0.80 8.72 -1.93
CA GLY A 131 -1.42 8.22 -0.71
C GLY A 131 -1.68 9.32 0.33
N ALA A 132 -0.85 10.37 0.39
CA ALA A 132 -1.10 11.51 1.26
C ALA A 132 -2.31 12.35 0.80
N VAL A 133 -2.57 12.42 -0.50
CA VAL A 133 -3.80 13.04 -1.04
C VAL A 133 -5.02 12.22 -0.62
N LEU A 134 -4.97 10.90 -0.80
CA LEU A 134 -6.06 10.00 -0.42
C LEU A 134 -6.34 10.07 1.08
N ALA A 135 -5.27 10.08 1.90
CA ALA A 135 -5.39 10.29 3.35
C ALA A 135 -6.10 11.62 3.69
N THR A 136 -5.76 12.70 2.97
CA THR A 136 -6.38 14.02 3.16
C THR A 136 -7.87 13.99 2.80
N ILE A 137 -8.23 13.37 1.67
CA ILE A 137 -9.62 13.25 1.21
C ILE A 137 -10.44 12.39 2.18
N ALA A 138 -9.90 11.24 2.63
CA ALA A 138 -10.59 10.35 3.56
C ALA A 138 -10.76 10.98 4.95
N ALA A 139 -9.73 11.66 5.46
CA ALA A 139 -9.79 12.32 6.75
C ALA A 139 -10.87 13.41 6.82
N ALA A 140 -11.12 14.12 5.73
CA ALA A 140 -12.18 15.10 5.65
C ALA A 140 -13.60 14.48 5.75
N GLN A 141 -13.72 13.15 5.63
CA GLN A 141 -14.97 12.39 5.67
C GLN A 141 -15.11 11.52 6.93
N CYS A 142 -14.09 11.47 7.80
CA CYS A 142 -14.10 10.62 9.00
C CYS A 142 -13.54 11.35 10.22
N GLU A 143 -14.40 11.68 11.17
CA GLU A 143 -14.02 12.35 12.42
C GLU A 143 -13.10 11.52 13.31
N CYS A 144 -13.03 10.20 13.08
CA CYS A 144 -12.13 9.32 13.80
C CYS A 144 -10.66 9.50 13.41
N VAL A 145 -10.36 10.19 12.30
CA VAL A 145 -9.00 10.52 11.89
C VAL A 145 -8.50 11.73 12.66
N ASP A 146 -7.66 11.47 13.65
CA ASP A 146 -7.09 12.49 14.54
C ASP A 146 -5.86 13.17 13.92
N SER A 147 -5.05 12.41 13.18
CA SER A 147 -3.82 12.95 12.60
C SER A 147 -3.44 12.31 11.26
N ILE A 148 -2.62 13.04 10.52
CA ILE A 148 -2.02 12.58 9.25
C ILE A 148 -0.51 12.78 9.30
N VAL A 149 0.22 11.75 8.91
CA VAL A 149 1.65 11.81 8.54
C VAL A 149 1.72 11.79 7.01
N ALA A 150 2.08 12.92 6.42
CA ALA A 150 2.14 13.09 4.95
C ALA A 150 3.60 13.12 4.48
N ILE A 151 4.05 12.07 3.80
CA ILE A 151 5.41 11.96 3.26
C ILE A 151 5.42 12.41 1.81
N SER A 152 6.12 13.51 1.55
CA SER A 152 6.30 14.13 0.22
C SER A 152 5.00 14.20 -0.60
N PRO A 153 3.92 14.79 -0.05
CA PRO A 153 2.59 14.79 -0.65
C PRO A 153 2.57 15.46 -2.03
N ILE A 154 1.63 15.05 -2.88
CA ILE A 154 1.31 15.76 -4.11
C ILE A 154 0.45 16.98 -3.75
N VAL A 155 1.09 18.12 -3.53
CA VAL A 155 0.40 19.36 -3.13
C VAL A 155 -0.41 19.97 -4.28
N SER A 156 0.11 19.89 -5.51
CA SER A 156 -0.56 20.38 -6.72
C SER A 156 -0.69 19.29 -7.77
N GLY A 157 -1.92 18.89 -8.07
CA GLY A 157 -2.18 17.87 -9.07
C GLY A 157 -1.78 18.30 -10.47
N ARG A 158 -1.93 19.60 -10.83
CA ARG A 158 -1.46 20.13 -12.12
C ARG A 158 0.06 19.97 -12.30
N ARG A 159 0.84 20.24 -11.26
CA ARG A 159 2.28 20.03 -11.27
C ARG A 159 2.60 18.56 -11.42
N PHE A 160 1.97 17.69 -10.64
CA PHE A 160 2.15 16.25 -10.72
C PHE A 160 1.86 15.69 -12.11
N LEU A 161 0.73 16.08 -12.72
CA LEU A 161 0.40 15.67 -14.10
C LEU A 161 1.40 16.14 -15.14
N ARG A 162 1.95 17.35 -14.99
CA ARG A 162 3.01 17.84 -15.87
C ARG A 162 4.28 17.01 -15.70
N ASP A 163 4.69 16.72 -14.46
CA ASP A 163 5.90 15.97 -14.16
C ASP A 163 5.80 14.53 -14.74
N ILE A 164 4.66 13.86 -14.59
CA ILE A 164 4.39 12.54 -15.20
C ILE A 164 4.47 12.60 -16.72
N ARG A 165 3.84 13.59 -17.37
CA ARG A 165 3.87 13.74 -18.82
C ARG A 165 5.30 13.94 -19.33
N THR A 166 6.10 14.72 -18.62
CA THR A 166 7.51 14.94 -18.95
C THR A 166 8.32 13.65 -18.84
N THR A 167 8.12 12.87 -17.78
CA THR A 167 8.78 11.57 -17.60
C THR A 167 8.40 10.59 -18.72
N ARG A 168 7.12 10.54 -19.10
CA ARG A 168 6.64 9.69 -20.21
C ARG A 168 7.27 10.08 -21.54
N LEU A 169 7.33 11.38 -21.84
CA LEU A 169 7.97 11.88 -23.07
C LEU A 169 9.46 11.51 -23.11
N ALA A 170 10.18 11.67 -21.99
CA ALA A 170 11.58 11.30 -21.90
C ALA A 170 11.79 9.78 -22.10
N ALA A 171 10.93 8.95 -21.55
CA ALA A 171 10.98 7.49 -21.73
C ALA A 171 10.67 7.10 -23.19
N GLY A 172 9.70 7.74 -23.85
CA GLY A 172 9.38 7.53 -25.26
C GLY A 172 10.56 7.90 -26.19
N LEU A 173 11.25 9.01 -25.92
CA LEU A 173 12.44 9.41 -26.68
C LEU A 173 13.63 8.46 -26.46
N ALA A 174 13.74 7.84 -25.29
CA ALA A 174 14.79 6.84 -25.02
C ALA A 174 14.47 5.46 -25.61
N GLY A 175 13.18 5.13 -25.82
CA GLY A 175 12.72 3.83 -26.32
C GLY A 175 12.71 3.70 -27.85
N ASP A 176 12.79 4.79 -28.61
CA ASP A 176 12.73 4.79 -30.10
C ASP A 176 14.01 4.24 -30.77
N ALA A 177 14.99 3.78 -30.01
CA ALA A 177 16.19 3.13 -30.55
C ALA A 177 16.04 1.60 -30.76
N GLY A 178 14.87 1.01 -30.54
CA GLY A 178 14.65 -0.44 -30.69
C GLY A 178 13.19 -0.80 -30.96
N ASN A 179 12.90 -0.99 -32.25
CA ASN A 179 11.82 -1.72 -32.88
C ASN A 179 10.99 -2.63 -31.91
N SER A 180 9.88 -2.16 -31.36
CA SER A 180 8.88 -3.01 -30.73
C SER A 180 7.85 -3.41 -31.76
N PRO A 181 7.80 -4.69 -32.20
CA PRO A 181 6.72 -5.17 -33.05
C PRO A 181 5.49 -5.45 -32.18
N GLY A 182 4.48 -4.63 -32.30
CA GLY A 182 3.19 -4.83 -31.64
C GLY A 182 2.69 -3.59 -30.90
N GLY A 183 2.74 -2.45 -31.56
CA GLY A 183 2.09 -1.24 -31.06
C GLY A 183 0.58 -1.36 -31.18
N ASP A 184 -0.11 -1.78 -30.13
CA ASP A 184 -1.51 -1.41 -29.97
C ASP A 184 -1.61 0.12 -30.05
N LYS A 185 -2.46 0.59 -30.99
CA LYS A 185 -2.75 2.01 -31.07
C LYS A 185 -3.18 2.50 -29.71
N PRO A 186 -2.65 3.62 -29.21
CA PRO A 186 -3.09 4.16 -27.93
C PRO A 186 -4.62 4.27 -27.97
N VAL A 187 -5.29 3.61 -27.04
CA VAL A 187 -6.73 3.74 -26.86
C VAL A 187 -6.96 5.21 -26.53
N ASN A 188 -7.66 5.93 -27.41
CA ASN A 188 -7.85 7.36 -27.29
C ASN A 188 -9.06 7.65 -26.37
N ASP A 189 -9.07 7.02 -25.19
CA ASP A 189 -10.10 7.14 -24.15
C ASP A 189 -9.80 8.27 -23.15
N GLY A 190 -8.73 9.02 -23.38
CA GLY A 190 -8.27 10.08 -22.48
C GLY A 190 -7.53 9.58 -21.25
N SER A 191 -7.32 8.27 -21.09
CA SER A 191 -6.49 7.70 -20.01
C SER A 191 -5.00 7.98 -20.24
N MET A 192 -4.20 7.83 -19.19
CA MET A 192 -2.75 7.98 -19.26
C MET A 192 -2.05 6.83 -18.55
N GLU A 193 -1.22 6.12 -19.29
CA GLU A 193 -0.33 5.11 -18.71
C GLU A 193 0.95 5.76 -18.19
N VAL A 194 1.38 5.33 -17.00
CA VAL A 194 2.62 5.76 -16.36
C VAL A 194 3.35 4.53 -15.83
N SER A 195 4.47 4.17 -16.45
CA SER A 195 5.29 3.01 -16.06
C SER A 195 4.48 1.71 -15.90
N GLY A 196 3.55 1.46 -16.83
CA GLY A 196 2.68 0.27 -16.84
C GLY A 196 1.45 0.36 -15.93
N TYR A 197 1.17 1.52 -15.34
CA TYR A 197 -0.01 1.76 -14.52
C TYR A 197 -0.90 2.81 -15.18
N SER A 198 -2.20 2.56 -15.25
CA SER A 198 -3.15 3.45 -15.91
C SER A 198 -3.86 4.38 -14.93
N LEU A 199 -3.98 5.65 -15.32
CA LEU A 199 -4.86 6.63 -14.71
C LEU A 199 -6.00 6.93 -15.68
N SER A 200 -7.25 6.76 -15.26
CA SER A 200 -8.43 7.04 -16.08
C SER A 200 -8.54 8.53 -16.42
N ALA A 201 -9.30 8.86 -17.47
CA ALA A 201 -9.60 10.24 -17.81
C ALA A 201 -10.28 10.99 -16.66
N ALA A 202 -11.19 10.31 -15.92
CA ALA A 202 -11.86 10.87 -14.75
C ALA A 202 -10.85 11.19 -13.63
N THR A 203 -9.89 10.30 -13.37
CA THR A 203 -8.82 10.52 -12.39
C THR A 203 -7.92 11.69 -12.78
N LEU A 204 -7.54 11.79 -14.05
CA LEU A 204 -6.72 12.91 -14.56
C LEU A 204 -7.43 14.25 -14.40
N ALA A 205 -8.74 14.29 -14.67
CA ALA A 205 -9.56 15.48 -14.48
C ALA A 205 -9.64 15.87 -13.00
N ALA A 206 -9.85 14.92 -12.10
CA ALA A 206 -9.90 15.15 -10.65
C ALA A 206 -8.53 15.63 -10.13
N LEU A 207 -7.43 15.00 -10.54
CA LEU A 207 -6.07 15.44 -10.20
C LEU A 207 -5.79 16.87 -10.68
N ALA A 208 -6.25 17.25 -11.87
CA ALA A 208 -6.05 18.60 -12.39
C ALA A 208 -6.68 19.71 -11.53
N GLN A 209 -7.68 19.38 -10.73
CA GLN A 209 -8.34 20.32 -9.80
C GLN A 209 -7.72 20.31 -8.40
N LEU A 210 -6.85 19.35 -8.10
CA LEU A 210 -6.29 19.19 -6.77
C LEU A 210 -5.28 20.31 -6.44
N ASP A 211 -5.52 20.99 -5.31
CA ASP A 211 -4.56 21.89 -4.68
C ASP A 211 -4.74 21.85 -3.16
N LEU A 212 -3.80 21.20 -2.47
CA LEU A 212 -3.87 21.05 -1.03
C LEU A 212 -3.66 22.37 -0.27
N THR A 213 -3.07 23.38 -0.91
CA THR A 213 -2.83 24.69 -0.23
C THR A 213 -4.12 25.47 -0.03
N THR A 214 -5.16 25.17 -0.80
CA THR A 214 -6.47 25.82 -0.71
C THR A 214 -7.52 24.95 -0.01
N ALA A 215 -7.18 23.69 0.28
CA ALA A 215 -8.09 22.77 0.95
C ALA A 215 -8.21 23.11 2.46
N ALA A 216 -9.37 22.81 3.03
CA ALA A 216 -9.55 22.89 4.47
C ALA A 216 -8.60 21.93 5.19
N ARG A 217 -8.24 22.24 6.44
CA ARG A 217 -7.42 21.39 7.28
C ARG A 217 -8.10 20.01 7.49
N PRO A 218 -7.47 18.89 7.11
CA PRO A 218 -8.15 17.59 7.10
C PRO A 218 -8.17 16.90 8.47
N ALA A 219 -7.23 17.19 9.35
CA ALA A 219 -7.10 16.55 10.67
C ALA A 219 -6.52 17.52 11.71
N ARG A 220 -6.70 17.21 13.00
CA ARG A 220 -6.19 18.01 14.11
C ARG A 220 -4.67 18.06 14.13
N GLY A 221 -4.04 16.90 13.91
CA GLY A 221 -2.60 16.72 13.85
C GLY A 221 -2.10 16.55 12.42
N MET A 222 -1.07 17.28 12.02
CA MET A 222 -0.41 17.18 10.71
C MET A 222 1.10 17.12 10.89
N LEU A 223 1.68 15.96 10.59
CA LEU A 223 3.13 15.82 10.41
C LEU A 223 3.42 15.76 8.92
N ILE A 224 4.12 16.74 8.39
CA ILE A 224 4.48 16.83 6.97
C ILE A 224 5.97 16.59 6.84
N ILE A 225 6.35 15.56 6.09
CA ILE A 225 7.73 15.17 5.88
C ILE A 225 8.06 15.29 4.40
N ASP A 226 8.94 16.21 4.04
CA ASP A 226 9.53 16.28 2.70
C ASP A 226 10.84 15.50 2.64
N GLY A 227 11.16 14.96 1.47
CA GLY A 227 12.53 14.54 1.18
C GLY A 227 13.45 15.74 1.15
N SER A 228 14.63 15.64 1.77
CA SER A 228 15.59 16.75 1.84
C SER A 228 16.02 17.29 0.46
N SER A 229 15.97 16.42 -0.57
CA SER A 229 16.22 16.78 -1.98
C SER A 229 14.99 17.28 -2.73
N MET A 230 13.77 17.16 -2.16
CA MET A 230 12.50 17.47 -2.82
C MET A 230 11.52 18.19 -1.89
N PRO A 231 11.76 19.45 -1.52
CA PRO A 231 10.90 20.22 -0.62
C PRO A 231 9.65 20.71 -1.37
N VAL A 232 8.61 19.90 -1.46
CA VAL A 232 7.38 20.19 -2.23
C VAL A 232 6.23 20.69 -1.36
N ALA A 233 6.22 20.39 -0.06
CA ALA A 233 5.07 20.60 0.81
C ALA A 233 5.21 21.77 1.80
N ARG A 234 6.32 22.51 1.78
CA ARG A 234 6.55 23.65 2.70
C ARG A 234 5.39 24.66 2.68
N LYS A 235 4.93 25.06 1.49
CA LYS A 235 3.81 26.02 1.36
C LYS A 235 2.51 25.49 1.94
N TRP A 236 2.25 24.21 1.80
CA TRP A 236 1.08 23.57 2.41
C TRP A 236 1.19 23.56 3.93
N SER A 237 2.35 23.23 4.46
CA SER A 237 2.62 23.29 5.91
C SER A 237 2.41 24.70 6.47
N GLU A 238 2.89 25.73 5.77
CA GLU A 238 2.70 27.15 6.14
C GLU A 238 1.21 27.53 6.15
N ALA A 239 0.45 27.12 5.13
CA ALA A 239 -1.00 27.35 5.07
C ALA A 239 -1.75 26.68 6.22
N LEU A 240 -1.35 25.47 6.61
CA LEU A 240 -1.95 24.76 7.75
C LEU A 240 -1.57 25.34 9.11
N SER A 241 -0.41 25.98 9.24
CA SER A 241 0.09 26.51 10.51
C SER A 241 -0.69 27.72 10.99
N GLY A 242 -1.45 28.39 10.13
CA GLY A 242 -2.34 29.52 10.49
C GLY A 242 -3.66 29.12 11.15
N GLY A 243 -4.00 27.83 11.22
CA GLY A 243 -5.26 27.31 11.75
C GLY A 243 -5.14 26.64 13.12
N ALA A 244 -6.26 26.28 13.71
CA ALA A 244 -6.31 25.49 14.94
C ALA A 244 -5.78 24.05 14.67
N GLY A 245 -4.94 23.54 15.57
CA GLY A 245 -4.36 22.19 15.50
C GLY A 245 -2.83 22.21 15.41
N ARG A 246 -2.24 21.03 15.64
CA ARG A 246 -0.77 20.85 15.59
C ARG A 246 -0.30 20.64 14.16
N THR A 247 0.65 21.42 13.69
CA THR A 247 1.36 21.18 12.42
C THR A 247 2.86 21.13 12.69
N GLU A 248 3.51 20.10 12.18
CA GLU A 248 4.94 19.92 12.22
C GLU A 248 5.47 19.66 10.81
N TYR A 249 6.55 20.31 10.43
CA TYR A 249 7.21 20.14 9.14
C TYR A 249 8.64 19.70 9.32
N LEU A 250 9.00 18.60 8.69
CA LEU A 250 10.35 18.04 8.69
C LEU A 250 10.87 17.89 7.26
N SER A 251 12.17 18.03 7.09
CA SER A 251 12.88 17.73 5.84
C SER A 251 13.90 16.64 6.13
N LEU A 252 13.63 15.40 5.67
CA LEU A 252 14.40 14.23 6.04
C LEU A 252 14.95 13.50 4.80
N PRO A 253 16.11 12.81 4.93
CA PRO A 253 16.67 11.99 3.85
C PRO A 253 15.89 10.67 3.67
N GLY A 254 16.14 9.94 2.56
CA GLY A 254 15.67 8.59 2.32
C GLY A 254 14.45 8.48 1.40
N LEU A 255 13.89 9.59 0.92
CA LEU A 255 12.73 9.54 0.02
C LEU A 255 13.07 8.86 -1.31
N ILE A 256 14.17 9.27 -1.94
CA ILE A 256 14.58 8.74 -3.26
C ILE A 256 14.88 7.25 -3.17
N GLU A 257 15.60 6.83 -2.13
CA GLU A 257 15.94 5.45 -1.84
C GLU A 257 14.71 4.58 -1.56
N MET A 258 13.62 5.20 -1.09
CA MET A 258 12.37 4.51 -0.82
C MET A 258 11.50 4.31 -2.06
N ILE A 259 11.33 5.35 -2.91
CA ILE A 259 10.28 5.35 -3.95
C ILE A 259 10.80 5.36 -5.39
N MET A 260 12.07 5.65 -5.62
CA MET A 260 12.65 5.79 -6.96
C MET A 260 13.80 4.82 -7.23
N THR A 261 14.24 4.09 -6.22
CA THR A 261 15.28 3.06 -6.35
C THR A 261 14.64 1.70 -6.60
N ALA A 262 15.25 0.89 -7.45
CA ALA A 262 14.73 -0.44 -7.76
C ALA A 262 14.49 -1.27 -6.47
N PRO A 263 13.48 -2.15 -6.41
CA PRO A 263 13.06 -2.82 -5.17
C PRO A 263 14.19 -3.55 -4.42
N HIS A 264 15.18 -4.11 -5.13
CA HIS A 264 16.34 -4.79 -4.51
C HIS A 264 17.30 -3.84 -3.79
N ASP A 265 17.38 -2.60 -4.25
CA ASP A 265 18.25 -1.56 -3.66
C ASP A 265 17.48 -0.60 -2.75
N ALA A 266 16.13 -0.70 -2.73
CA ALA A 266 15.29 0.17 -1.93
C ALA A 266 15.56 -0.02 -0.43
N LYS A 267 15.70 1.10 0.29
CA LYS A 267 16.01 1.11 1.72
C LYS A 267 14.92 1.83 2.51
N PRO A 268 14.46 1.26 3.62
CA PRO A 268 13.55 1.96 4.52
C PRO A 268 14.16 3.28 5.00
N PRO A 269 13.41 4.39 4.97
CA PRO A 269 13.90 5.72 5.38
C PRO A 269 13.87 5.84 6.91
N GLN A 270 14.92 5.38 7.57
CA GLN A 270 14.97 5.24 9.03
C GLN A 270 14.57 6.52 9.78
N ALA A 271 15.06 7.68 9.35
CA ALA A 271 14.72 8.96 9.96
C ALA A 271 13.22 9.30 9.86
N MET A 272 12.56 8.92 8.74
CA MET A 272 11.11 9.10 8.57
C MET A 272 10.31 8.12 9.43
N VAL A 273 10.79 6.88 9.59
CA VAL A 273 10.19 5.87 10.49
C VAL A 273 10.24 6.36 11.93
N GLU A 274 11.40 6.87 12.39
CA GLU A 274 11.58 7.41 13.74
C GLU A 274 10.69 8.64 13.98
N ALA A 275 10.59 9.55 13.01
CA ALA A 275 9.73 10.72 13.09
C ALA A 275 8.24 10.32 13.22
N MET A 276 7.77 9.33 12.43
CA MET A 276 6.42 8.77 12.55
C MET A 276 6.20 8.16 13.93
N CYS A 277 7.13 7.33 14.41
CA CYS A 277 7.01 6.71 15.74
C CYS A 277 6.97 7.75 16.87
N HIS A 278 7.80 8.79 16.77
CA HIS A 278 7.78 9.90 17.72
C HIS A 278 6.44 10.65 17.69
N TRP A 279 5.91 10.92 16.50
CA TRP A 279 4.60 11.54 16.31
C TRP A 279 3.48 10.72 16.94
N LEU A 280 3.43 9.41 16.69
CA LEU A 280 2.41 8.51 17.22
C LEU A 280 2.43 8.44 18.76
N LYS A 281 3.60 8.45 19.39
CA LYS A 281 3.75 8.49 20.84
C LYS A 281 3.37 9.84 21.46
N GLY A 282 3.52 10.93 20.72
CA GLY A 282 3.24 12.28 21.16
C GLY A 282 1.81 12.76 20.95
N VAL A 283 0.92 11.92 20.42
CA VAL A 283 -0.52 12.20 20.35
C VAL A 283 -1.09 12.01 21.75
N PRO A 284 -1.53 13.06 22.48
CA PRO A 284 -2.09 12.88 23.81
C PRO A 284 -3.33 11.99 23.73
N ASP A 285 -3.50 11.08 24.70
CA ASP A 285 -4.76 10.42 24.96
C ASP A 285 -5.80 11.45 25.47
N GLY A 286 -6.11 12.43 24.60
CA GLY A 286 -7.08 13.48 24.89
C GLY A 286 -8.46 12.85 25.06
N GLN A 287 -9.19 13.32 26.07
CA GLN A 287 -10.55 12.96 26.39
C GLN A 287 -11.36 12.83 25.09
N ALA A 288 -11.80 11.61 24.79
CA ALA A 288 -12.78 11.36 23.76
C ALA A 288 -14.01 12.18 24.13
N ALA A 289 -14.44 13.10 23.28
CA ALA A 289 -15.80 13.60 23.35
C ALA A 289 -16.72 12.37 23.30
N PRO A 290 -17.75 12.28 24.15
CA PRO A 290 -18.65 11.15 24.12
C PRO A 290 -19.21 11.07 22.69
N ALA A 291 -18.93 9.95 22.02
CA ALA A 291 -19.54 9.63 20.75
C ALA A 291 -21.04 9.54 21.02
N GLU A 292 -21.81 10.48 20.45
CA GLU A 292 -23.25 10.26 20.32
C GLU A 292 -23.38 8.94 19.53
N THR A 293 -24.11 8.02 20.13
CA THR A 293 -24.43 6.71 19.56
C THR A 293 -25.30 6.89 18.32
N GLY A 294 -24.66 7.25 17.23
CA GLY A 294 -25.21 7.07 15.89
C GLY A 294 -25.24 5.57 15.64
N ASP A 295 -26.42 5.10 15.30
CA ASP A 295 -26.81 3.73 15.03
C ASP A 295 -25.77 2.98 14.20
N SER A 296 -24.77 2.37 14.85
CA SER A 296 -23.83 1.48 14.21
C SER A 296 -24.58 0.19 13.91
N ARG A 297 -25.15 0.10 12.73
CA ARG A 297 -25.47 -1.22 12.17
C ARG A 297 -24.19 -2.05 12.27
N ALA A 298 -24.20 -2.96 13.23
CA ALA A 298 -23.20 -3.99 13.36
C ALA A 298 -23.07 -4.68 12.00
N LEU A 299 -21.98 -4.38 11.30
CA LEU A 299 -21.56 -5.21 10.19
C LEU A 299 -21.17 -6.54 10.83
N ASP A 300 -21.97 -7.55 10.57
CA ASP A 300 -21.84 -8.91 11.07
C ASP A 300 -20.37 -9.34 10.99
N GLY A 301 -19.76 -9.57 12.14
CA GLY A 301 -18.36 -9.99 12.23
C GLY A 301 -18.20 -11.41 11.69
N GLY A 302 -18.16 -11.56 10.40
CA GLY A 302 -17.77 -12.81 9.78
C GLY A 302 -16.38 -13.26 10.25
N PRO A 303 -16.10 -14.58 10.26
CA PRO A 303 -14.82 -15.12 10.69
C PRO A 303 -13.68 -14.50 9.90
N ILE A 304 -12.53 -14.31 10.57
CA ILE A 304 -11.27 -13.89 9.94
C ILE A 304 -10.97 -14.88 8.81
N SER A 305 -11.16 -14.46 7.57
CA SER A 305 -10.87 -15.32 6.43
C SER A 305 -9.71 -14.73 5.63
N PRO A 306 -8.61 -15.48 5.47
CA PRO A 306 -7.58 -15.15 4.50
C PRO A 306 -8.04 -15.42 3.06
N THR A 307 -9.35 -15.54 2.84
CA THR A 307 -9.97 -15.97 1.57
C THR A 307 -10.94 -14.92 1.08
N THR A 308 -10.89 -14.62 -0.20
CA THR A 308 -11.89 -13.82 -0.91
C THR A 308 -12.48 -14.59 -2.09
N VAL A 309 -13.69 -14.22 -2.48
CA VAL A 309 -14.34 -14.73 -3.70
C VAL A 309 -14.41 -13.58 -4.68
N LEU A 310 -13.92 -13.79 -5.89
CA LEU A 310 -13.90 -12.81 -6.97
C LEU A 310 -14.81 -13.27 -8.11
N GLU A 311 -15.77 -12.43 -8.47
CA GLU A 311 -16.53 -12.57 -9.71
C GLU A 311 -15.76 -11.83 -10.80
N LEU A 312 -15.33 -12.56 -11.81
CA LEU A 312 -14.52 -12.02 -12.88
C LEU A 312 -15.33 -12.02 -14.17
N PRO A 313 -15.44 -10.88 -14.87
CA PRO A 313 -16.18 -10.81 -16.13
C PRO A 313 -15.61 -11.79 -17.14
N GLY A 314 -16.49 -12.38 -17.95
CA GLY A 314 -16.11 -13.28 -19.03
C GLY A 314 -15.52 -12.51 -20.21
N ASP A 315 -14.51 -13.08 -20.85
CA ASP A 315 -13.93 -12.54 -22.08
C ASP A 315 -14.71 -13.09 -23.29
N GLY A 316 -15.55 -12.28 -23.90
CA GLY A 316 -16.37 -12.69 -25.06
C GLY A 316 -17.57 -13.58 -24.68
N PRO A 317 -17.87 -14.67 -25.42
CA PRO A 317 -19.01 -15.56 -25.13
C PRO A 317 -18.80 -16.46 -23.90
N ALA A 318 -17.65 -16.37 -23.22
CA ALA A 318 -17.40 -17.07 -21.96
C ALA A 318 -18.30 -16.49 -20.86
N ARG A 319 -18.87 -17.38 -20.03
CA ARG A 319 -19.65 -16.97 -18.85
C ARG A 319 -18.74 -16.32 -17.80
N ASP A 320 -19.30 -15.40 -17.03
CA ASP A 320 -18.64 -14.90 -15.83
C ASP A 320 -18.13 -16.08 -15.00
N ALA A 321 -16.89 -15.97 -14.57
CA ALA A 321 -16.25 -17.01 -13.80
C ALA A 321 -16.06 -16.54 -12.36
N VAL A 322 -16.34 -17.43 -11.43
CA VAL A 322 -16.09 -17.18 -10.00
C VAL A 322 -14.85 -17.97 -9.59
N ILE A 323 -13.89 -17.24 -9.02
CA ILE A 323 -12.68 -17.83 -8.45
C ILE A 323 -12.59 -17.51 -6.96
N THR A 324 -11.76 -18.26 -6.25
CA THR A 324 -11.41 -17.98 -4.87
C THR A 324 -9.92 -17.67 -4.82
N GLU A 325 -9.55 -16.55 -4.19
CA GLU A 325 -8.16 -16.25 -3.82
C GLU A 325 -7.99 -16.43 -2.32
N ARG A 326 -6.91 -17.07 -1.92
CA ARG A 326 -6.61 -17.38 -0.52
C ARG A 326 -5.14 -17.10 -0.23
N ALA A 327 -4.90 -16.28 0.79
CA ALA A 327 -3.57 -16.11 1.36
C ALA A 327 -3.11 -17.41 2.03
N VAL A 328 -1.92 -17.86 1.70
CA VAL A 328 -1.33 -19.09 2.21
C VAL A 328 0.07 -18.85 2.76
N SER A 329 0.37 -19.48 3.88
CA SER A 329 1.73 -19.61 4.38
C SER A 329 2.16 -21.05 4.18
N ILE A 330 3.23 -21.25 3.41
CA ILE A 330 3.79 -22.57 3.20
C ILE A 330 4.77 -22.82 4.34
N ASP A 331 4.42 -23.81 5.16
CA ASP A 331 5.25 -24.18 6.31
C ASP A 331 6.53 -24.84 5.82
N SER A 332 7.62 -24.14 6.02
CA SER A 332 8.98 -24.59 5.76
C SER A 332 9.84 -24.12 6.93
N ARG A 333 11.15 -24.42 6.94
CA ARG A 333 12.08 -23.87 7.95
C ARG A 333 12.01 -22.35 8.04
N VAL A 334 11.61 -21.71 6.93
CA VAL A 334 11.36 -20.28 6.83
C VAL A 334 10.01 -20.13 6.11
N PRO A 335 8.98 -19.63 6.79
CA PRO A 335 7.64 -19.48 6.21
C PRO A 335 7.68 -18.65 4.93
N VAL A 336 7.03 -19.17 3.90
CA VAL A 336 6.93 -18.57 2.58
C VAL A 336 5.49 -18.17 2.34
N PHE A 337 5.26 -16.93 1.96
CA PHE A 337 3.94 -16.38 1.69
C PHE A 337 3.56 -16.53 0.21
N GLY A 338 2.28 -16.71 -0.04
CA GLY A 338 1.72 -16.69 -1.39
C GLY A 338 0.21 -16.51 -1.42
N ILE A 339 -0.32 -16.31 -2.62
CA ILE A 339 -1.76 -16.27 -2.89
C ILE A 339 -2.11 -17.42 -3.82
N LEU A 340 -3.01 -18.29 -3.37
CA LEU A 340 -3.55 -19.40 -4.15
C LEU A 340 -4.87 -18.96 -4.79
N ALA A 341 -4.93 -18.97 -6.11
CA ALA A 341 -6.14 -18.76 -6.89
C ALA A 341 -6.70 -20.10 -7.38
N GLU A 342 -7.98 -20.34 -7.12
CA GLU A 342 -8.68 -21.59 -7.39
C GLU A 342 -10.00 -21.35 -8.12
N PRO A 343 -10.39 -22.19 -9.10
CA PRO A 343 -11.73 -22.15 -9.66
C PRO A 343 -12.74 -22.53 -8.59
N ARG A 344 -13.82 -21.75 -8.45
CA ARG A 344 -14.87 -22.06 -7.45
C ARG A 344 -15.81 -23.15 -7.88
N PHE A 345 -16.03 -23.28 -9.18
CA PHE A 345 -16.95 -24.26 -9.76
C PHE A 345 -16.27 -25.04 -10.89
N GLY A 346 -16.64 -26.29 -11.06
CA GLY A 346 -16.07 -27.19 -12.03
C GLY A 346 -14.94 -28.06 -11.47
N GLU A 347 -14.46 -29.01 -12.30
CA GLU A 347 -13.32 -29.83 -11.93
C GLU A 347 -12.01 -29.09 -12.15
N ALA A 348 -11.21 -29.00 -11.09
CA ALA A 348 -9.85 -28.47 -11.19
C ALA A 348 -8.99 -29.36 -12.11
N ARG A 349 -8.20 -28.75 -12.96
CA ARG A 349 -7.24 -29.47 -13.81
C ARG A 349 -6.19 -30.16 -12.95
N ARG A 350 -5.66 -31.28 -13.42
CA ARG A 350 -4.62 -32.05 -12.71
C ARG A 350 -3.26 -31.33 -12.63
N ARG A 351 -3.09 -30.17 -13.27
CA ARG A 351 -1.85 -29.39 -13.30
C ARG A 351 -2.06 -28.08 -12.55
N ALA A 352 -1.11 -27.74 -11.71
CA ALA A 352 -1.02 -26.43 -11.06
C ALA A 352 0.04 -25.56 -11.74
N VAL A 353 -0.10 -24.24 -11.59
CA VAL A 353 0.86 -23.25 -12.04
C VAL A 353 1.45 -22.56 -10.82
N ILE A 354 2.76 -22.39 -10.78
CA ILE A 354 3.44 -21.61 -9.74
C ILE A 354 4.12 -20.42 -10.43
N LEU A 355 3.79 -19.21 -9.97
CA LEU A 355 4.39 -17.97 -10.40
C LEU A 355 5.36 -17.51 -9.31
N VAL A 356 6.64 -17.48 -9.63
CA VAL A 356 7.71 -17.03 -8.75
C VAL A 356 8.03 -15.56 -9.00
N ASN A 357 8.75 -14.91 -8.06
CA ASN A 357 9.12 -13.52 -8.19
C ASN A 357 9.81 -13.19 -9.52
N ALA A 358 9.48 -12.05 -10.09
CA ALA A 358 10.23 -11.45 -11.18
C ALA A 358 11.28 -10.48 -10.58
N GLY A 359 12.50 -10.97 -10.41
CA GLY A 359 13.51 -10.23 -9.65
C GLY A 359 13.08 -10.05 -8.20
N SER A 360 13.27 -8.86 -7.65
CA SER A 360 12.85 -8.50 -6.27
C SER A 360 11.43 -7.93 -6.18
N THR A 361 10.67 -7.93 -7.27
CA THR A 361 9.24 -7.57 -7.23
C THR A 361 8.48 -8.68 -6.52
N TYR A 362 7.65 -8.33 -5.52
CA TYR A 362 6.85 -9.29 -4.79
C TYR A 362 5.82 -10.03 -5.69
N HIS A 363 5.16 -11.04 -5.18
CA HIS A 363 4.34 -12.03 -5.90
C HIS A 363 3.29 -11.47 -6.89
N ILE A 364 2.98 -10.19 -6.85
CA ILE A 364 2.07 -9.59 -7.86
C ILE A 364 2.71 -9.44 -9.24
N GLY A 365 4.05 -9.51 -9.33
CA GLY A 365 4.81 -9.34 -10.56
C GLY A 365 4.84 -7.90 -11.08
N PRO A 366 5.65 -7.62 -12.11
CA PRO A 366 5.69 -6.32 -12.76
C PRO A 366 4.30 -5.91 -13.24
N ASN A 367 3.90 -4.66 -12.95
CA ASN A 367 2.60 -4.12 -13.36
C ASN A 367 1.42 -5.04 -13.02
N ARG A 368 1.51 -5.77 -11.91
CA ARG A 368 0.46 -6.70 -11.46
C ARG A 368 0.18 -7.88 -12.43
N VAL A 369 1.09 -8.18 -13.34
CA VAL A 369 0.88 -9.21 -14.38
C VAL A 369 0.65 -10.61 -13.80
N HIS A 370 1.29 -10.96 -12.67
CA HIS A 370 1.09 -12.28 -12.06
C HIS A 370 -0.33 -12.42 -11.48
N VAL A 371 -0.92 -11.35 -10.98
CA VAL A 371 -2.33 -11.35 -10.52
C VAL A 371 -3.26 -11.59 -11.70
N SER A 372 -3.09 -10.86 -12.79
CA SER A 372 -3.90 -10.99 -14.01
C SER A 372 -3.78 -12.39 -14.60
N LEU A 373 -2.56 -12.93 -14.70
CA LEU A 373 -2.32 -14.31 -15.21
C LEU A 373 -2.94 -15.36 -14.28
N ALA A 374 -2.78 -15.23 -12.96
CA ALA A 374 -3.32 -16.17 -12.00
C ALA A 374 -4.84 -16.23 -12.07
N ARG A 375 -5.50 -15.07 -12.11
CA ARG A 375 -6.95 -14.96 -12.26
C ARG A 375 -7.42 -15.53 -13.60
N HIS A 376 -6.72 -15.20 -14.70
CA HIS A 376 -7.05 -15.75 -16.02
C HIS A 376 -6.93 -17.29 -16.05
N TRP A 377 -5.86 -17.86 -15.54
CA TRP A 377 -5.69 -19.32 -15.54
C TRP A 377 -6.62 -20.02 -14.54
N ALA A 378 -6.95 -19.39 -13.42
CA ALA A 378 -7.96 -19.94 -12.51
C ALA A 378 -9.35 -19.99 -13.17
N LYS A 379 -9.74 -18.99 -13.97
CA LYS A 379 -10.94 -19.06 -14.84
C LYS A 379 -10.89 -20.27 -15.79
N CYS A 380 -9.70 -20.62 -16.28
CA CYS A 380 -9.48 -21.77 -17.16
C CYS A 380 -9.43 -23.13 -16.41
N GLY A 381 -9.66 -23.13 -15.09
CA GLY A 381 -9.71 -24.33 -14.25
C GLY A 381 -8.36 -24.77 -13.67
N TYR A 382 -7.31 -23.96 -13.72
CA TYR A 382 -6.02 -24.27 -13.08
C TYR A 382 -6.00 -23.81 -11.63
N LEU A 383 -5.27 -24.54 -10.78
CA LEU A 383 -4.79 -24.02 -9.51
C LEU A 383 -3.56 -23.16 -9.78
N VAL A 384 -3.53 -21.94 -9.27
CA VAL A 384 -2.41 -21.02 -9.51
C VAL A 384 -1.91 -20.45 -8.20
N LEU A 385 -0.64 -20.69 -7.89
CA LEU A 385 0.03 -20.14 -6.71
C LEU A 385 1.00 -19.04 -7.15
N ARG A 386 0.79 -17.82 -6.65
CA ARG A 386 1.74 -16.71 -6.70
C ARG A 386 2.50 -16.72 -5.38
N ILE A 387 3.84 -16.74 -5.42
CA ILE A 387 4.66 -16.96 -4.23
C ILE A 387 5.76 -15.90 -4.12
N ASP A 388 6.04 -15.47 -2.91
CA ASP A 388 7.25 -14.74 -2.58
C ASP A 388 8.32 -15.72 -2.10
N LEU A 389 9.46 -15.76 -2.76
CA LEU A 389 10.62 -16.53 -2.28
C LEU A 389 11.13 -15.96 -0.96
N SER A 390 11.87 -16.77 -0.20
CA SER A 390 12.41 -16.38 1.10
C SER A 390 13.21 -15.08 1.03
N GLY A 391 12.85 -14.10 1.87
CA GLY A 391 13.47 -12.77 1.92
C GLY A 391 12.93 -11.78 0.90
N LEU A 392 12.01 -12.18 0.02
CA LEU A 392 11.32 -11.28 -0.92
C LEU A 392 9.89 -11.00 -0.46
N GLY A 393 9.38 -9.84 -0.85
CA GLY A 393 8.00 -9.42 -0.62
C GLY A 393 7.54 -9.55 0.83
N ASP A 394 6.56 -10.40 1.06
CA ASP A 394 5.97 -10.66 2.38
C ASP A 394 6.44 -11.97 3.03
N SER A 395 7.31 -12.73 2.38
CA SER A 395 7.92 -13.93 2.94
C SER A 395 8.96 -13.60 4.00
N SER A 396 9.12 -14.52 4.95
CA SER A 396 10.20 -14.44 5.95
C SER A 396 11.56 -14.64 5.31
N ARG A 397 12.59 -13.98 5.84
CA ARG A 397 13.96 -14.19 5.41
C ARG A 397 14.64 -15.30 6.22
N ARG A 398 15.63 -15.95 5.64
CA ARG A 398 16.54 -16.82 6.37
C ARG A 398 17.41 -15.97 7.31
N PRO A 399 17.84 -16.49 8.48
CA PRO A 399 18.62 -15.73 9.46
C PRO A 399 19.89 -15.08 8.89
N GLU A 400 20.56 -15.77 7.98
CA GLU A 400 21.82 -15.36 7.35
C GLU A 400 21.66 -14.59 6.03
N ALA A 401 20.44 -14.50 5.49
CA ALA A 401 20.19 -13.82 4.21
C ALA A 401 19.88 -12.34 4.39
N LEU A 402 20.19 -11.56 3.37
CA LEU A 402 19.74 -10.16 3.29
C LEU A 402 18.31 -10.10 2.78
N ASP A 403 17.54 -9.09 3.23
CA ASP A 403 16.22 -8.81 2.65
C ASP A 403 16.37 -8.30 1.21
N ASN A 404 15.47 -8.74 0.33
CA ASN A 404 15.45 -8.39 -1.09
C ASN A 404 16.69 -8.82 -1.88
N ASP A 405 17.43 -9.80 -1.40
CA ASP A 405 18.49 -10.41 -2.20
C ASP A 405 17.87 -11.19 -3.37
N VAL A 406 18.10 -10.72 -4.58
CA VAL A 406 17.42 -11.19 -5.80
C VAL A 406 17.74 -12.63 -6.14
N TYR A 407 18.96 -13.05 -5.86
CA TYR A 407 19.47 -14.40 -6.14
C TYR A 407 20.44 -14.82 -5.04
N PRO A 408 19.93 -15.22 -3.87
CA PRO A 408 20.81 -15.71 -2.84
C PRO A 408 21.55 -16.95 -3.37
N PRO A 409 22.85 -17.12 -3.05
CA PRO A 409 23.69 -18.21 -3.60
C PRO A 409 23.14 -19.61 -3.36
N ASP A 410 22.24 -19.76 -2.40
CA ASP A 410 21.66 -21.02 -1.93
C ASP A 410 20.16 -21.15 -2.20
N ALA A 411 19.61 -20.37 -3.14
CA ALA A 411 18.17 -20.38 -3.48
C ALA A 411 17.78 -21.60 -4.31
#